data_723b0e84c0a7f7652b8c62b51c556a10
#
_entry.id   723b0e84c0a7f7652b8c62b51c556a10
#
_cell.length_a   1.000
_cell.length_b   1.000
_cell.length_c   1.000
_cell.angle_alpha   90.00
_cell.angle_beta   90.00
_cell.angle_gamma   90.00
#
_symmetry.space_group_name_H-M   'P 1'
#
loop_
_entity.id
_entity.type
_entity.pdbx_description
1 polymer ?
#
loop_
_entity_poly.entity_id
_entity_poly.type
_entity_poly.pdbx_seq_one_letter_code
_entity_poly.pdbx_strand_id
1 'polypeptide(L)'
;MTKVQQRPVRTAAPRDAQSLAALHARAFDHPWLVTAIADLLAGEGVIGLMAEDATGPLGFVLARVVAGEAEILTIAVDPSHRRSGLGGHLLAAASDLAARQGGEALFLEVSVDNQAALGLYDRAGFVRVGLRRGYYTGTNGRPVDALVLRRNLNKPA
;
A
#
# COMPACT_ATOMS: atom_id res chain seq x y z
N MET A 1 -20.68 -9.11 -16.97
CA MET A 1 -19.76 -8.58 -15.96
C MET A 1 -18.40 -9.19 -16.16
N THR A 2 -17.52 -8.44 -16.75
CA THR A 2 -16.13 -8.86 -16.82
C THR A 2 -15.65 -9.04 -15.39
N LYS A 3 -15.38 -10.27 -15.03
CA LYS A 3 -14.60 -10.53 -13.83
C LYS A 3 -13.37 -9.64 -13.97
N VAL A 4 -13.23 -8.67 -13.08
CA VAL A 4 -11.93 -8.05 -12.85
C VAL A 4 -11.05 -9.26 -12.59
N GLN A 5 -10.33 -9.67 -13.63
CA GLN A 5 -9.41 -10.76 -13.47
C GLN A 5 -8.48 -10.37 -12.36
N GLN A 6 -8.51 -11.15 -11.30
CA GLN A 6 -7.53 -11.03 -10.25
C GLN A 6 -6.18 -11.23 -10.92
N ARG A 7 -5.54 -10.11 -11.27
CA ARG A 7 -4.23 -10.19 -11.90
C ARG A 7 -3.27 -10.86 -10.94
N PRO A 8 -2.43 -11.74 -11.43
CA PRO A 8 -1.45 -12.41 -10.58
C PRO A 8 -0.61 -11.37 -9.86
N VAL A 9 -0.42 -11.58 -8.57
CA VAL A 9 0.46 -10.76 -7.74
C VAL A 9 1.74 -11.56 -7.53
N ARG A 10 2.88 -10.94 -7.79
CA ARG A 10 4.18 -11.54 -7.53
C ARG A 10 4.97 -10.76 -6.50
N THR A 11 5.94 -11.41 -5.88
CA THR A 11 6.88 -10.74 -4.99
C THR A 11 7.74 -9.76 -5.78
N ALA A 12 7.84 -8.53 -5.27
CA ALA A 12 8.77 -7.54 -5.79
C ALA A 12 10.14 -7.71 -5.13
N ALA A 13 11.19 -7.44 -5.89
CA ALA A 13 12.57 -7.55 -5.46
C ALA A 13 13.30 -6.21 -5.70
N PRO A 14 14.50 -5.99 -5.12
CA PRO A 14 15.24 -4.74 -5.33
C PRO A 14 15.44 -4.36 -6.81
N ARG A 15 15.55 -5.35 -7.70
CA ARG A 15 15.65 -5.10 -9.14
C ARG A 15 14.41 -4.42 -9.74
N ASP A 16 13.28 -4.49 -9.06
CA ASP A 16 12.03 -3.86 -9.49
C ASP A 16 11.93 -2.39 -9.08
N ALA A 17 12.86 -1.89 -8.26
CA ALA A 17 12.74 -0.57 -7.63
C ALA A 17 12.58 0.57 -8.63
N GLN A 18 13.30 0.51 -9.76
CA GLN A 18 13.23 1.58 -10.77
C GLN A 18 11.83 1.68 -11.38
N SER A 19 11.25 0.57 -11.78
CA SER A 19 9.91 0.57 -12.37
C SER A 19 8.83 0.88 -11.33
N LEU A 20 9.01 0.46 -10.09
CA LEU A 20 8.08 0.79 -9.00
C LEU A 20 8.16 2.27 -8.62
N ALA A 21 9.36 2.86 -8.63
CA ALA A 21 9.51 4.29 -8.39
C ALA A 21 8.83 5.12 -9.50
N ALA A 22 8.92 4.69 -10.73
CA ALA A 22 8.23 5.34 -11.85
C ALA A 22 6.70 5.29 -11.67
N LEU A 23 6.18 4.14 -11.24
CA LEU A 23 4.75 4.02 -10.92
C LEU A 23 4.36 4.91 -9.75
N HIS A 24 5.15 4.93 -8.69
CA HIS A 24 4.92 5.77 -7.52
C HIS A 24 4.83 7.25 -7.90
N ALA A 25 5.71 7.69 -8.81
CA ALA A 25 5.73 9.07 -9.30
C ALA A 25 4.45 9.44 -10.08
N ARG A 26 3.81 8.48 -10.75
CA ARG A 26 2.54 8.71 -11.43
C ARG A 26 1.35 8.76 -10.47
N ALA A 27 1.48 8.15 -9.30
CA ALA A 27 0.39 7.98 -8.34
C ALA A 27 0.40 9.01 -7.20
N PHE A 28 1.56 9.62 -6.90
CA PHE A 28 1.73 10.50 -5.75
C PHE A 28 2.40 11.82 -6.13
N ASP A 29 2.01 12.89 -5.44
CA ASP A 29 2.59 14.24 -5.62
C ASP A 29 4.03 14.32 -5.09
N HIS A 30 4.35 13.53 -4.06
CA HIS A 30 5.67 13.48 -3.44
C HIS A 30 6.23 12.05 -3.54
N PRO A 31 6.71 11.66 -4.73
CA PRO A 31 7.13 10.28 -4.96
C PRO A 31 8.41 9.92 -4.20
N TRP A 32 8.51 8.65 -3.86
CA TRP A 32 9.70 8.11 -3.23
C TRP A 32 10.80 7.89 -4.26
N LEU A 33 12.05 8.03 -3.81
CA LEU A 33 13.22 7.78 -4.65
C LEU A 33 13.40 6.29 -4.92
N VAL A 34 14.03 5.97 -6.04
CA VAL A 34 14.39 4.59 -6.41
C VAL A 34 15.20 3.93 -5.29
N THR A 35 16.18 4.65 -4.75
CA THR A 35 17.03 4.14 -3.66
C THR A 35 16.25 3.80 -2.40
N ALA A 36 15.26 4.62 -2.06
CA ALA A 36 14.41 4.36 -0.89
C ALA A 36 13.60 3.07 -1.07
N ILE A 37 13.01 2.87 -2.24
CA ILE A 37 12.25 1.66 -2.56
C ILE A 37 13.17 0.43 -2.58
N ALA A 38 14.34 0.54 -3.20
CA ALA A 38 15.32 -0.55 -3.25
C ALA A 38 15.77 -0.97 -1.85
N ASP A 39 16.06 0.00 -0.99
CA ASP A 39 16.49 -0.27 0.39
C ASP A 39 15.39 -0.97 1.20
N LEU A 40 14.15 -0.55 1.04
CA LEU A 40 13.02 -1.22 1.69
C LEU A 40 12.88 -2.65 1.20
N LEU A 41 12.94 -2.88 -0.11
CA LEU A 41 12.80 -4.23 -0.68
C LEU A 41 13.94 -5.17 -0.28
N ALA A 42 15.11 -4.64 0.06
CA ALA A 42 16.24 -5.41 0.58
C ALA A 42 16.17 -5.65 2.08
N GLY A 43 15.27 -4.96 2.81
CA GLY A 43 15.19 -4.99 4.26
C GLY A 43 14.49 -6.23 4.80
N GLU A 44 14.88 -6.63 6.01
CA GLU A 44 14.20 -7.73 6.71
C GLU A 44 12.78 -7.34 7.10
N GLY A 45 11.87 -8.30 7.03
CA GLY A 45 10.47 -8.11 7.40
C GLY A 45 9.65 -7.31 6.41
N VAL A 46 10.24 -6.85 5.30
CA VAL A 46 9.52 -6.11 4.27
C VAL A 46 8.86 -7.06 3.29
N ILE A 47 7.59 -6.81 3.03
CA ILE A 47 6.78 -7.48 2.03
C ILE A 47 6.63 -6.52 0.85
N GLY A 48 7.07 -6.93 -0.33
CA GLY A 48 6.81 -6.23 -1.57
C GLY A 48 6.01 -7.12 -2.50
N LEU A 49 4.85 -6.65 -2.93
CA LEU A 49 3.99 -7.36 -3.88
C LEU A 49 3.59 -6.41 -5.00
N MET A 50 3.55 -6.94 -6.23
CA MET A 50 3.21 -6.14 -7.40
C MET A 50 2.38 -6.92 -8.40
N ALA A 51 1.55 -6.19 -9.12
CA ALA A 51 0.83 -6.69 -10.27
C ALA A 51 1.33 -5.96 -11.52
N GLU A 52 1.49 -6.68 -12.62
CA GLU A 52 2.01 -6.11 -13.87
C GLU A 52 1.35 -6.74 -15.08
N ASP A 53 1.50 -6.05 -16.22
CA ASP A 53 1.18 -6.59 -17.53
C ASP A 53 2.38 -6.38 -18.47
N ALA A 54 2.20 -6.58 -19.77
CA ALA A 54 3.28 -6.42 -20.75
C ALA A 54 3.87 -5.02 -20.79
N THR A 55 3.16 -3.99 -20.29
CA THR A 55 3.61 -2.61 -20.28
C THR A 55 4.38 -2.25 -19.01
N GLY A 56 4.37 -3.09 -18.00
CA GLY A 56 5.04 -2.87 -16.72
C GLY A 56 4.11 -2.93 -15.52
N PRO A 57 4.56 -2.43 -14.35
CA PRO A 57 3.76 -2.47 -13.14
C PRO A 57 2.45 -1.66 -13.26
N LEU A 58 1.36 -2.26 -12.79
CA LEU A 58 0.04 -1.63 -12.69
C LEU A 58 -0.25 -1.17 -11.27
N GLY A 59 0.34 -1.82 -10.30
CA GLY A 59 0.20 -1.49 -8.89
C GLY A 59 1.17 -2.27 -8.04
N PHE A 60 1.46 -1.75 -6.84
CA PHE A 60 2.28 -2.46 -5.87
C PHE A 60 1.93 -2.01 -4.45
N VAL A 61 2.34 -2.84 -3.51
CA VAL A 61 2.21 -2.57 -2.08
C VAL A 61 3.53 -2.94 -1.38
N LEU A 62 3.97 -2.08 -0.48
CA LEU A 62 5.06 -2.38 0.44
C LEU A 62 4.50 -2.39 1.85
N ALA A 63 4.84 -3.43 2.59
CA ALA A 63 4.47 -3.58 4.00
C ALA A 63 5.67 -4.07 4.79
N ARG A 64 5.63 -3.94 6.10
CA ARG A 64 6.67 -4.43 7.00
C ARG A 64 6.02 -5.13 8.19
N VAL A 65 6.60 -6.25 8.59
CA VAL A 65 6.18 -7.00 9.79
C VAL A 65 7.34 -7.00 10.77
N VAL A 66 7.10 -6.48 11.97
CA VAL A 66 8.09 -6.45 13.06
C VAL A 66 7.36 -6.74 14.37
N ALA A 67 7.81 -7.77 15.10
CA ALA A 67 7.32 -8.09 16.43
C ALA A 67 5.79 -8.21 16.53
N GLY A 68 5.18 -8.86 15.55
CA GLY A 68 3.72 -9.08 15.52
C GLY A 68 2.90 -7.91 14.99
N GLU A 69 3.52 -6.78 14.69
CA GLU A 69 2.85 -5.64 14.08
C GLU A 69 3.23 -5.53 12.61
N ALA A 70 2.23 -5.37 11.78
CA ALA A 70 2.40 -5.11 10.36
C ALA A 70 1.99 -3.68 10.02
N GLU A 71 2.64 -3.09 9.03
CA GLU A 71 2.35 -1.73 8.58
C GLU A 71 2.38 -1.69 7.06
N ILE A 72 1.36 -1.07 6.46
CA ILE A 72 1.41 -0.69 5.05
C ILE A 72 2.28 0.56 4.94
N LEU A 73 3.38 0.46 4.22
CA LEU A 73 4.30 1.58 4.01
C LEU A 73 3.83 2.45 2.85
N THR A 74 3.42 1.82 1.76
CA THR A 74 2.81 2.50 0.60
C THR A 74 2.02 1.50 -0.22
N ILE A 75 0.99 1.98 -0.88
CA ILE A 75 0.24 1.25 -1.90
C ILE A 75 -0.01 2.21 -3.05
N ALA A 76 0.33 1.80 -4.26
CA ALA A 76 0.18 2.61 -5.45
C ALA A 76 -0.50 1.81 -6.55
N VAL A 77 -1.45 2.44 -7.23
CA VAL A 77 -2.10 1.88 -8.42
C VAL A 77 -1.95 2.90 -9.54
N ASP A 78 -1.57 2.44 -10.72
CA ASP A 78 -1.48 3.31 -11.90
C ASP A 78 -2.81 4.05 -12.05
N PRO A 79 -2.78 5.38 -12.22
CA PRO A 79 -4.01 6.17 -12.34
C PRO A 79 -4.97 5.67 -13.42
N SER A 80 -4.45 5.11 -14.51
CA SER A 80 -5.27 4.55 -15.59
C SER A 80 -5.94 3.23 -15.24
N HIS A 81 -5.54 2.60 -14.13
CA HIS A 81 -6.07 1.32 -13.65
C HIS A 81 -6.82 1.43 -12.32
N ARG A 82 -7.12 2.64 -11.87
CA ARG A 82 -7.92 2.86 -10.68
C ARG A 82 -9.36 2.41 -10.90
N ARG A 83 -10.06 2.09 -9.79
CA ARG A 83 -11.43 1.56 -9.78
C ARG A 83 -11.57 0.18 -10.46
N SER A 84 -10.45 -0.52 -10.63
CA SER A 84 -10.43 -1.88 -11.18
C SER A 84 -10.45 -2.97 -10.09
N GLY A 85 -10.41 -2.56 -8.81
CA GLY A 85 -10.27 -3.48 -7.68
C GLY A 85 -8.83 -3.90 -7.39
N LEU A 86 -7.84 -3.38 -8.13
CA LEU A 86 -6.45 -3.78 -7.97
C LEU A 86 -5.88 -3.38 -6.60
N GLY A 87 -6.21 -2.18 -6.10
CA GLY A 87 -5.78 -1.73 -4.77
C GLY A 87 -6.27 -2.67 -3.67
N GLY A 88 -7.52 -3.05 -3.72
CA GLY A 88 -8.10 -4.01 -2.77
C GLY A 88 -7.47 -5.37 -2.87
N HIS A 89 -7.17 -5.84 -4.07
CA HIS A 89 -6.50 -7.12 -4.30
C HIS A 89 -5.07 -7.14 -3.72
N LEU A 90 -4.31 -6.09 -3.98
CA LEU A 90 -2.96 -5.94 -3.41
C LEU A 90 -2.99 -5.87 -1.89
N LEU A 91 -3.92 -5.12 -1.34
CA LEU A 91 -4.09 -4.97 0.11
C LEU A 91 -4.44 -6.31 0.77
N ALA A 92 -5.35 -7.08 0.16
CA ALA A 92 -5.73 -8.40 0.65
C ALA A 92 -4.53 -9.36 0.62
N ALA A 93 -3.78 -9.37 -0.48
CA ALA A 93 -2.59 -10.22 -0.61
C ALA A 93 -1.52 -9.87 0.43
N ALA A 94 -1.27 -8.59 0.66
CA ALA A 94 -0.32 -8.13 1.67
C ALA A 94 -0.79 -8.49 3.09
N SER A 95 -2.09 -8.36 3.36
CA SER A 95 -2.68 -8.72 4.66
C SER A 95 -2.51 -10.21 4.96
N ASP A 96 -2.79 -11.05 3.97
CA ASP A 96 -2.64 -12.51 4.12
C ASP A 96 -1.18 -12.91 4.37
N LEU A 97 -0.26 -12.31 3.63
CA LEU A 97 1.17 -12.60 3.81
C LEU A 97 1.68 -12.08 5.15
N ALA A 98 1.25 -10.89 5.57
CA ALA A 98 1.61 -10.34 6.88
C ALA A 98 1.12 -11.25 8.02
N ALA A 99 -0.10 -11.76 7.93
CA ALA A 99 -0.63 -12.70 8.91
C ALA A 99 0.21 -13.98 8.97
N ARG A 100 0.60 -14.52 7.82
CA ARG A 100 1.45 -15.72 7.74
C ARG A 100 2.84 -15.48 8.33
N GLN A 101 3.32 -14.26 8.32
CA GLN A 101 4.60 -13.87 8.90
C GLN A 101 4.50 -13.46 10.38
N GLY A 102 3.37 -13.75 11.01
CA GLY A 102 3.18 -13.50 12.43
C GLY A 102 2.59 -12.14 12.79
N GLY A 103 2.15 -11.36 11.79
CA GLY A 103 1.44 -10.11 12.04
C GLY A 103 0.07 -10.35 12.66
N GLU A 104 -0.22 -9.66 13.76
CA GLU A 104 -1.50 -9.75 14.47
C GLU A 104 -2.43 -8.60 14.12
N ALA A 105 -1.86 -7.46 13.76
CA ALA A 105 -2.59 -6.27 13.37
C ALA A 105 -1.85 -5.58 12.22
N LEU A 106 -2.62 -4.94 11.36
CA LEU A 106 -2.10 -4.17 10.24
C LEU A 106 -2.49 -2.70 10.42
N PHE A 107 -1.50 -1.84 10.39
CA PHE A 107 -1.63 -0.39 10.54
C PHE A 107 -1.30 0.31 9.24
N LEU A 108 -1.86 1.48 9.06
CA LEU A 108 -1.47 2.39 8.00
C LEU A 108 -1.79 3.83 8.39
N GLU A 109 -1.16 4.76 7.69
CA GLU A 109 -1.46 6.18 7.79
C GLU A 109 -1.96 6.67 6.43
N VAL A 110 -2.99 7.51 6.45
CA VAL A 110 -3.59 8.04 5.23
C VAL A 110 -3.99 9.49 5.45
N SER A 111 -3.75 10.32 4.43
CA SER A 111 -4.20 11.72 4.48
C SER A 111 -5.72 11.79 4.58
N VAL A 112 -6.21 12.70 5.44
CA VAL A 112 -7.65 12.96 5.55
C VAL A 112 -8.27 13.43 4.24
N ASP A 113 -7.46 13.96 3.31
CA ASP A 113 -7.91 14.44 2.01
C ASP A 113 -7.98 13.34 0.95
N ASN A 114 -7.43 12.16 1.22
CA ASN A 114 -7.38 11.08 0.24
C ASN A 114 -8.65 10.24 0.30
N GLN A 115 -9.73 10.74 -0.29
CA GLN A 115 -11.06 10.10 -0.23
C GLN A 115 -11.06 8.71 -0.88
N ALA A 116 -10.34 8.54 -1.98
CA ALA A 116 -10.28 7.25 -2.66
C ALA A 116 -9.63 6.18 -1.78
N ALA A 117 -8.53 6.51 -1.11
CA ALA A 117 -7.85 5.60 -0.20
C ALA A 117 -8.70 5.31 1.05
N LEU A 118 -9.35 6.34 1.61
CA LEU A 118 -10.23 6.16 2.76
C LEU A 118 -11.36 5.18 2.44
N GLY A 119 -11.96 5.29 1.27
CA GLY A 119 -12.98 4.35 0.81
C GLY A 119 -12.46 2.93 0.66
N LEU A 120 -11.25 2.78 0.09
CA LEU A 120 -10.59 1.48 -0.05
C LEU A 120 -10.38 0.81 1.31
N TYR A 121 -9.83 1.53 2.28
CA TYR A 121 -9.52 0.99 3.59
C TYR A 121 -10.77 0.69 4.41
N ASP A 122 -11.80 1.54 4.30
CA ASP A 122 -13.09 1.28 4.94
C ASP A 122 -13.70 -0.04 4.44
N ARG A 123 -13.73 -0.25 3.13
CA ARG A 123 -14.21 -1.50 2.53
C ARG A 123 -13.37 -2.71 2.95
N ALA A 124 -12.09 -2.50 3.22
CA ALA A 124 -11.18 -3.55 3.67
C ALA A 124 -11.28 -3.85 5.18
N GLY A 125 -12.13 -3.15 5.91
CA GLY A 125 -12.36 -3.41 7.32
C GLY A 125 -11.43 -2.69 8.29
N PHE A 126 -10.71 -1.67 7.82
CA PHE A 126 -9.88 -0.83 8.69
C PHE A 126 -10.75 0.11 9.52
N VAL A 127 -10.33 0.37 10.76
CA VAL A 127 -10.97 1.31 11.66
C VAL A 127 -9.97 2.37 12.11
N ARG A 128 -10.47 3.57 12.35
CA ARG A 128 -9.63 4.67 12.84
C ARG A 128 -9.22 4.42 14.28
N VAL A 129 -7.92 4.53 14.56
CA VAL A 129 -7.37 4.40 15.91
C VAL A 129 -6.56 5.61 16.36
N GLY A 130 -6.27 6.55 15.46
CA GLY A 130 -5.50 7.73 15.81
C GLY A 130 -5.52 8.81 14.75
N LEU A 131 -4.89 9.92 15.09
CA LEU A 131 -4.74 11.09 14.22
C LEU A 131 -3.32 11.64 14.42
N ARG A 132 -2.63 11.93 13.33
CA ARG A 132 -1.34 12.64 13.34
C ARG A 132 -1.54 13.99 12.66
N ARG A 133 -1.52 15.05 13.46
CA ARG A 133 -1.76 16.39 12.96
C ARG A 133 -0.58 16.89 12.11
N GLY A 134 -0.90 17.46 10.96
CA GLY A 134 0.08 18.09 10.08
C GLY A 134 1.14 17.14 9.54
N TYR A 135 0.86 15.84 9.47
CA TYR A 135 1.83 14.79 9.09
C TYR A 135 2.27 14.88 7.63
N TYR A 136 1.34 15.26 6.74
CA TYR A 136 1.62 15.40 5.33
C TYR A 136 1.69 16.86 4.91
N THR A 137 2.41 17.13 3.82
CA THR A 137 2.36 18.41 3.13
C THR A 137 1.32 18.32 2.02
N GLY A 138 0.29 19.16 2.07
CA GLY A 138 -0.73 19.22 1.03
C GLY A 138 -0.21 19.87 -0.26
N THR A 139 -1.01 19.78 -1.32
CA THR A 139 -0.67 20.32 -2.65
C THR A 139 -0.42 21.83 -2.64
N ASN A 140 -1.02 22.55 -1.71
CA ASN A 140 -0.85 23.99 -1.53
C ASN A 140 0.24 24.35 -0.50
N GLY A 141 1.06 23.39 -0.08
CA GLY A 141 2.09 23.56 0.94
C GLY A 141 1.57 23.63 2.38
N ARG A 142 0.26 23.50 2.60
CA ARG A 142 -0.33 23.49 3.95
C ARG A 142 -0.23 22.12 4.59
N PRO A 143 -0.05 22.05 5.93
CA PRO A 143 -0.08 20.78 6.64
C PRO A 143 -1.44 20.08 6.49
N VAL A 144 -1.41 18.77 6.30
CA VAL A 144 -2.60 17.92 6.21
C VAL A 144 -2.48 16.81 7.24
N ASP A 145 -3.56 16.58 7.98
CA ASP A 145 -3.58 15.54 9.00
C ASP A 145 -3.60 14.14 8.37
N ALA A 146 -3.03 13.18 9.09
CA ALA A 146 -3.11 11.77 8.75
C ALA A 146 -3.99 11.03 9.74
N LEU A 147 -4.85 10.18 9.23
CA LEU A 147 -5.57 9.19 10.05
C LEU A 147 -4.68 7.96 10.20
N VAL A 148 -4.63 7.43 11.41
CA VAL A 148 -4.02 6.12 11.67
C VAL A 148 -5.14 5.09 11.69
N LEU A 149 -5.05 4.11 10.81
CA LEU A 149 -6.04 3.07 10.65
C LEU A 149 -5.46 1.72 11.06
N ARG A 150 -6.32 0.82 11.54
CA ARG A 150 -5.92 -0.50 12.01
C ARG A 150 -6.94 -1.55 11.60
N ARG A 151 -6.44 -2.74 11.29
CA ARG A 151 -7.24 -3.94 11.05
C ARG A 151 -6.61 -5.13 11.75
N ASN A 152 -7.42 -5.97 12.40
CA ASN A 152 -6.94 -7.24 12.94
C ASN A 152 -6.70 -8.23 11.80
N LEU A 153 -5.55 -8.92 11.84
CA LEU A 153 -5.18 -9.91 10.83
C LEU A 153 -5.60 -11.33 11.20
N ASN A 154 -5.78 -11.62 12.46
CA ASN A 154 -6.07 -12.97 12.96
C ASN A 154 -7.56 -13.23 13.17
N LYS A 155 -8.44 -12.35 12.71
CA LYS A 155 -9.86 -12.64 12.70
C LYS A 155 -10.19 -13.53 11.51
N PRO A 156 -10.88 -14.66 11.75
CA PRO A 156 -11.46 -15.40 10.63
C PRO A 156 -12.34 -14.47 9.82
N ALA A 157 -12.26 -14.59 8.53
CA ALA A 157 -13.11 -13.82 7.64
C ALA A 157 -14.58 -14.12 7.91
#